data_496283b5603b40f041b626f8023f1872
#
_entry.id   496283b5603b40f041b626f8023f1872
#
_cell.length_a   1.000
_cell.length_b   1.000
_cell.length_c   1.000
_cell.angle_alpha   90.00
_cell.angle_beta   90.00
_cell.angle_gamma   90.00
#
_symmetry.space_group_name_H-M   'P 1'
#
loop_
_entity.id
_entity.type
_entity.pdbx_description
1 polymer ?
#
loop_
_entity_poly.entity_id
_entity_poly.type
_entity_poly.pdbx_seq_one_letter_code
_entity_poly.pdbx_strand_id
1 'polypeptide(L)'
;MKRMKKLALSLGACLLLGQACWAGDYPDRPIRMVVGYSAGGPTDVIARIVAKHMGDQLGQTIVVENKAGASAHIAAQDVMSAAPDGYKVLATSLTLTVNPLLYPDRYRYEADKAFAPVSNFVNLPMVLVTNADSPYKSLADLVADARANPGKLTFGSSGV
;
A
#
# COMPACT_ATOMS: atom_id res chain seq x y z
N MET A 1 -17.73 53.45 30.44
CA MET A 1 -18.14 52.04 30.21
C MET A 1 -18.26 51.67 28.72
N LYS A 2 -18.87 52.42 27.84
CA LYS A 2 -19.00 52.07 26.39
C LYS A 2 -17.67 51.98 25.61
N ARG A 3 -16.66 52.80 25.95
CA ARG A 3 -15.32 52.78 25.31
C ARG A 3 -14.47 51.55 25.68
N MET A 4 -14.55 51.13 26.95
CA MET A 4 -13.85 49.93 27.43
C MET A 4 -14.43 48.65 26.84
N LYS A 5 -15.74 48.56 26.58
CA LYS A 5 -16.37 47.41 25.92
C LYS A 5 -15.95 47.29 24.45
N LYS A 6 -15.75 48.40 23.76
CA LYS A 6 -15.25 48.38 22.36
C LYS A 6 -13.78 47.97 22.28
N LEU A 7 -12.95 48.38 23.25
CA LEU A 7 -11.53 47.98 23.30
C LEU A 7 -11.37 46.49 23.64
N ALA A 8 -12.19 45.95 24.52
CA ALA A 8 -12.18 44.51 24.85
C ALA A 8 -12.68 43.66 23.69
N LEU A 9 -13.63 44.15 22.85
CA LEU A 9 -14.14 43.42 21.69
C LEU A 9 -13.12 43.38 20.54
N SER A 10 -12.35 44.48 20.36
CA SER A 10 -11.29 44.51 19.33
C SER A 10 -10.08 43.65 19.71
N LEU A 11 -9.73 43.56 21.00
CA LEU A 11 -8.64 42.71 21.47
C LEU A 11 -9.00 41.21 21.37
N GLY A 12 -10.27 40.84 21.61
CA GLY A 12 -10.76 39.46 21.43
C GLY A 12 -10.78 39.02 19.98
N ALA A 13 -11.08 39.91 19.02
CA ALA A 13 -11.06 39.60 17.59
C ALA A 13 -9.65 39.36 17.03
N CYS A 14 -8.63 40.07 17.56
CA CYS A 14 -7.22 39.84 17.16
C CYS A 14 -6.66 38.52 17.68
N LEU A 15 -7.14 38.00 18.80
CA LEU A 15 -6.71 36.70 19.36
C LEU A 15 -7.28 35.49 18.57
N LEU A 16 -8.42 35.67 17.89
CA LEU A 16 -9.04 34.62 17.09
C LEU A 16 -8.44 34.47 15.68
N LEU A 17 -7.71 35.47 15.18
CA LEU A 17 -7.03 35.44 13.89
C LEU A 17 -5.63 34.84 13.94
N GLY A 18 -5.10 34.54 15.12
CA GLY A 18 -3.75 33.98 15.32
C GLY A 18 -3.62 32.47 15.14
N GLN A 19 -4.69 31.77 14.88
CA GLN A 19 -4.64 30.35 14.47
C GLN A 19 -4.57 30.22 12.95
N ALA A 20 -3.64 30.95 12.31
CA ALA A 20 -3.18 30.57 10.98
C ALA A 20 -2.64 29.15 11.10
N CYS A 21 -3.39 28.16 10.57
CA CYS A 21 -2.95 26.80 10.37
C CYS A 21 -1.56 26.88 9.72
N TRP A 22 -0.52 26.53 10.45
CA TRP A 22 0.74 26.17 9.86
C TRP A 22 0.51 24.84 9.15
N ALA A 23 -0.10 24.91 7.98
CA ALA A 23 0.04 23.86 6.98
C ALA A 23 1.51 23.94 6.56
N GLY A 24 2.39 23.27 7.28
CA GLY A 24 3.77 23.13 6.89
C GLY A 24 3.77 22.54 5.47
N ASP A 25 4.74 22.96 4.66
CA ASP A 25 4.87 22.47 3.29
C ASP A 25 5.08 20.93 3.32
N TYR A 26 3.99 20.18 3.11
CA TYR A 26 4.10 18.73 2.97
C TYR A 26 4.63 18.38 1.58
N PRO A 27 5.63 17.48 1.50
CA PRO A 27 6.38 16.82 2.57
C PRO A 27 7.61 17.65 3.02
N ASP A 28 7.78 17.85 4.35
CA ASP A 28 8.93 18.55 4.96
C ASP A 28 10.07 17.59 5.42
N ARG A 29 9.82 16.28 5.33
CA ARG A 29 10.72 15.21 5.75
C ARG A 29 10.57 13.98 4.86
N PRO A 30 11.52 13.01 4.90
CA PRO A 30 11.45 11.80 4.10
C PRO A 30 10.17 10.99 4.34
N ILE A 31 9.58 10.47 3.25
CA ILE A 31 8.44 9.57 3.28
C ILE A 31 8.94 8.13 3.31
N ARG A 32 8.35 7.29 4.14
CA ARG A 32 8.65 5.84 4.20
C ARG A 32 7.63 5.07 3.39
N MET A 33 8.09 4.35 2.36
CA MET A 33 7.26 3.45 1.56
C MET A 33 7.53 2.01 2.01
N VAL A 34 6.59 1.44 2.74
CA VAL A 34 6.69 0.06 3.26
C VAL A 34 6.19 -0.90 2.20
N VAL A 35 7.05 -1.86 1.81
CA VAL A 35 6.75 -2.91 0.83
C VAL A 35 6.52 -4.23 1.56
N GLY A 36 5.34 -4.83 1.38
CA GLY A 36 4.94 -6.07 2.05
C GLY A 36 5.60 -7.35 1.53
N TYR A 37 6.60 -7.24 0.66
CA TYR A 37 7.23 -8.35 -0.04
C TYR A 37 8.75 -8.27 0.04
N SER A 38 9.42 -9.39 -0.30
CA SER A 38 10.88 -9.47 -0.29
C SER A 38 11.52 -8.48 -1.25
N ALA A 39 12.67 -7.96 -0.86
CA ALA A 39 13.49 -7.10 -1.70
C ALA A 39 13.86 -7.82 -3.01
N GLY A 40 13.87 -7.09 -4.12
CA GLY A 40 14.12 -7.61 -5.46
C GLY A 40 12.93 -8.31 -6.12
N GLY A 41 11.81 -8.48 -5.41
CA GLY A 41 10.56 -8.99 -6.01
C GLY A 41 9.87 -7.94 -6.89
N PRO A 42 8.86 -8.35 -7.71
CA PRO A 42 8.20 -7.43 -8.64
C PRO A 42 7.63 -6.17 -7.97
N THR A 43 6.98 -6.32 -6.83
CA THR A 43 6.42 -5.19 -6.07
C THR A 43 7.50 -4.26 -5.57
N ASP A 44 8.64 -4.78 -5.10
CA ASP A 44 9.76 -3.97 -4.61
C ASP A 44 10.42 -3.17 -5.74
N VAL A 45 10.66 -3.82 -6.88
CA VAL A 45 11.26 -3.15 -8.05
C VAL A 45 10.38 -1.98 -8.50
N ILE A 46 9.06 -2.20 -8.62
CA ILE A 46 8.12 -1.16 -9.02
C ILE A 46 8.04 -0.06 -7.97
N ALA A 47 7.96 -0.42 -6.68
CA ALA A 47 7.92 0.54 -5.58
C ALA A 47 9.16 1.45 -5.59
N ARG A 48 10.35 0.94 -5.87
CA ARG A 48 11.58 1.75 -5.98
C ARG A 48 11.58 2.69 -7.18
N ILE A 49 11.05 2.24 -8.32
CA ILE A 49 10.89 3.11 -9.50
C ILE A 49 9.94 4.27 -9.19
N VAL A 50 8.77 3.94 -8.61
CA VAL A 50 7.77 4.95 -8.22
C VAL A 50 8.34 5.88 -7.15
N ALA A 51 8.98 5.35 -6.11
CA ALA A 51 9.59 6.12 -5.03
C ALA A 51 10.61 7.14 -5.56
N LYS A 52 11.45 6.74 -6.53
CA LYS A 52 12.40 7.65 -7.16
C LYS A 52 11.69 8.82 -7.84
N HIS A 53 10.74 8.53 -8.73
CA HIS A 53 10.03 9.58 -9.49
C HIS A 53 9.16 10.48 -8.61
N MET A 54 8.50 9.92 -7.60
CA MET A 54 7.76 10.70 -6.61
C MET A 54 8.69 11.60 -5.82
N GLY A 55 9.85 11.09 -5.39
CA GLY A 55 10.84 11.86 -4.65
C GLY A 55 11.38 13.04 -5.46
N ASP A 56 11.67 12.80 -6.75
CA ASP A 56 12.12 13.84 -7.68
C ASP A 56 11.04 14.97 -7.81
N GLN A 57 9.77 14.63 -7.82
CA GLN A 57 8.67 15.60 -7.96
C GLN A 57 8.32 16.31 -6.64
N LEU A 58 8.37 15.59 -5.53
CA LEU A 58 8.04 16.14 -4.21
C LEU A 58 9.20 16.89 -3.54
N GLY A 59 10.41 16.82 -4.11
CA GLY A 59 11.59 17.41 -3.51
C GLY A 59 12.04 16.74 -2.21
N GLN A 60 11.55 15.50 -1.93
CA GLN A 60 11.84 14.77 -0.71
C GLN A 60 12.23 13.33 -0.99
N THR A 61 13.09 12.78 -0.15
CA THR A 61 13.48 11.37 -0.26
C THR A 61 12.34 10.43 0.12
N ILE A 62 12.11 9.41 -0.72
CA ILE A 62 11.21 8.31 -0.37
C ILE A 62 12.05 7.08 -0.06
N VAL A 63 12.03 6.64 1.19
CA VAL A 63 12.77 5.48 1.68
C VAL A 63 11.92 4.23 1.53
N VAL A 64 12.37 3.27 0.72
CA VAL A 64 11.67 1.99 0.53
C VAL A 64 12.16 0.98 1.57
N GLU A 65 11.23 0.45 2.37
CA GLU A 65 11.49 -0.53 3.42
C GLU A 65 10.72 -1.83 3.15
N ASN A 66 11.41 -2.95 3.10
CA ASN A 66 10.78 -4.25 2.91
C ASN A 66 10.42 -4.88 4.26
N LYS A 67 9.13 -5.17 4.46
CA LYS A 67 8.59 -5.89 5.62
C LYS A 67 7.77 -7.08 5.15
N ALA A 68 8.47 -8.06 4.61
CA ALA A 68 7.86 -9.29 4.10
C ALA A 68 7.33 -10.16 5.23
N GLY A 69 6.28 -10.91 4.94
CA GLY A 69 5.73 -11.94 5.83
C GLY A 69 4.21 -11.89 5.94
N ALA A 70 3.64 -13.05 6.24
CA ALA A 70 2.19 -13.25 6.38
C ALA A 70 1.38 -12.62 5.23
N SER A 71 1.80 -12.85 3.98
CA SER A 71 1.16 -12.28 2.78
C SER A 71 0.99 -10.75 2.88
N ALA A 72 2.06 -10.04 3.19
CA ALA A 72 2.14 -8.58 3.37
C ALA A 72 1.41 -8.02 4.61
N HIS A 73 0.88 -8.88 5.49
CA HIS A 73 0.15 -8.43 6.68
C HIS A 73 1.04 -7.67 7.68
N ILE A 74 2.31 -8.07 7.83
CA ILE A 74 3.27 -7.37 8.70
C ILE A 74 3.45 -5.92 8.25
N ALA A 75 3.61 -5.70 6.95
CA ALA A 75 3.70 -4.36 6.38
C ALA A 75 2.41 -3.56 6.57
N ALA A 76 1.26 -4.20 6.34
CA ALA A 76 -0.05 -3.57 6.54
C ALA A 76 -0.24 -3.12 7.99
N GLN A 77 0.08 -3.96 8.97
CA GLN A 77 0.00 -3.60 10.40
C GLN A 77 0.94 -2.44 10.77
N ASP A 78 2.16 -2.42 10.22
CA ASP A 78 3.12 -1.34 10.46
C ASP A 78 2.60 0.01 9.95
N VAL A 79 1.92 0.02 8.81
CA VAL A 79 1.33 1.26 8.26
C VAL A 79 0.06 1.64 9.01
N MET A 80 -0.83 0.68 9.32
CA MET A 80 -2.05 0.96 10.12
C MET A 80 -1.75 1.54 11.50
N SER A 81 -0.62 1.17 12.12
CA SER A 81 -0.22 1.67 13.44
C SER A 81 0.46 3.04 13.39
N ALA A 82 0.74 3.58 12.21
CA ALA A 82 1.40 4.87 12.05
C ALA A 82 0.39 6.03 12.11
N ALA A 83 0.90 7.24 12.33
CA ALA A 83 0.09 8.44 12.20
C ALA A 83 -0.43 8.59 10.75
N PRO A 84 -1.70 9.01 10.56
CA PRO A 84 -2.29 9.18 9.22
C PRO A 84 -1.89 10.54 8.61
N ASP A 85 -0.59 10.83 8.57
CA ASP A 85 0.00 12.10 8.17
C ASP A 85 0.64 12.05 6.76
N GLY A 86 0.55 10.92 6.08
CA GLY A 86 1.11 10.72 4.74
C GLY A 86 2.60 10.38 4.69
N TYR A 87 3.32 10.40 5.83
CA TYR A 87 4.75 10.08 5.85
C TYR A 87 5.07 8.58 5.92
N LYS A 88 4.06 7.74 6.07
CA LYS A 88 4.21 6.29 5.91
C LYS A 88 3.13 5.77 4.96
N VAL A 89 3.56 5.20 3.85
CA VAL A 89 2.67 4.66 2.81
C VAL A 89 2.95 3.16 2.60
N LEU A 90 1.94 2.42 2.19
CA LEU A 90 2.02 0.99 1.90
C LEU A 90 2.06 0.76 0.40
N ALA A 91 3.08 0.04 -0.07
CA ALA A 91 3.12 -0.54 -1.41
C ALA A 91 2.82 -2.04 -1.31
N THR A 92 1.68 -2.45 -1.83
CA THR A 92 1.15 -3.79 -1.68
C THR A 92 0.44 -4.26 -2.95
N SER A 93 -0.15 -5.43 -2.91
CA SER A 93 -0.91 -6.01 -4.01
C SER A 93 -2.31 -6.44 -3.56
N LEU A 94 -3.00 -7.19 -4.39
CA LEU A 94 -4.33 -7.73 -4.15
C LEU A 94 -4.49 -8.44 -2.79
N THR A 95 -3.42 -8.97 -2.20
CA THR A 95 -3.48 -9.67 -0.90
C THR A 95 -4.01 -8.80 0.23
N LEU A 96 -3.85 -7.47 0.14
CA LEU A 96 -4.39 -6.54 1.14
C LEU A 96 -5.92 -6.64 1.27
N THR A 97 -6.62 -6.81 0.17
CA THR A 97 -8.09 -6.87 0.12
C THR A 97 -8.63 -8.30 0.16
N VAL A 98 -7.90 -9.26 -0.40
CA VAL A 98 -8.36 -10.65 -0.51
C VAL A 98 -8.13 -11.44 0.79
N ASN A 99 -7.01 -11.23 1.47
CA ASN A 99 -6.69 -11.99 2.68
C ASN A 99 -7.75 -11.86 3.81
N PRO A 100 -8.29 -10.67 4.12
CA PRO A 100 -9.37 -10.56 5.11
C PRO A 100 -10.64 -11.33 4.73
N LEU A 101 -10.91 -11.47 3.42
CA LEU A 101 -12.08 -12.23 2.93
C LEU A 101 -11.86 -13.73 3.01
N LEU A 102 -10.64 -14.20 2.70
CA LEU A 102 -10.32 -15.64 2.73
C LEU A 102 -10.01 -16.17 4.14
N TYR A 103 -9.46 -15.33 5.00
CA TYR A 103 -8.98 -15.71 6.33
C TYR A 103 -9.38 -14.67 7.39
N PRO A 104 -10.68 -14.45 7.63
CA PRO A 104 -11.19 -13.37 8.50
C PRO A 104 -10.70 -13.48 9.95
N ASP A 105 -10.45 -14.68 10.44
CA ASP A 105 -9.92 -14.89 11.79
C ASP A 105 -8.46 -14.45 11.94
N ARG A 106 -7.71 -14.47 10.86
CA ARG A 106 -6.29 -14.12 10.82
C ARG A 106 -6.04 -12.67 10.49
N TYR A 107 -6.83 -12.08 9.59
CA TYR A 107 -6.68 -10.71 9.06
C TYR A 107 -7.88 -9.87 9.46
N ARG A 108 -7.85 -9.36 10.70
CA ARG A 108 -8.97 -8.62 11.31
C ARG A 108 -8.94 -7.13 10.99
N TYR A 109 -9.03 -6.78 9.72
CA TYR A 109 -9.17 -5.39 9.25
C TYR A 109 -10.04 -5.33 7.99
N GLU A 110 -10.69 -4.20 7.79
CA GLU A 110 -11.39 -3.86 6.55
C GLU A 110 -10.48 -2.89 5.79
N ALA A 111 -10.02 -3.30 4.60
CA ALA A 111 -8.99 -2.55 3.87
C ALA A 111 -9.44 -1.13 3.49
N ASP A 112 -10.69 -0.95 3.13
CA ASP A 112 -11.32 0.33 2.77
C ASP A 112 -11.51 1.28 3.95
N LYS A 113 -11.56 0.76 5.18
CA LYS A 113 -11.62 1.57 6.40
C LYS A 113 -10.25 1.82 7.02
N ALA A 114 -9.34 0.87 6.86
CA ALA A 114 -8.01 0.91 7.46
C ALA A 114 -7.00 1.73 6.64
N PHE A 115 -7.23 1.88 5.34
CA PHE A 115 -6.32 2.57 4.43
C PHE A 115 -7.05 3.57 3.54
N ALA A 116 -6.41 4.69 3.28
CA ALA A 116 -6.80 5.62 2.23
C ALA A 116 -6.06 5.24 0.94
N PRO A 117 -6.72 4.71 -0.10
CA PRO A 117 -6.06 4.36 -1.35
C PRO A 117 -5.58 5.63 -2.07
N VAL A 118 -4.34 5.60 -2.55
CA VAL A 118 -3.72 6.74 -3.26
C VAL A 118 -3.74 6.51 -4.76
N SER A 119 -3.11 5.44 -5.24
CA SER A 119 -3.02 5.13 -6.67
C SER A 119 -2.69 3.66 -6.91
N ASN A 120 -3.07 3.19 -8.08
CA ASN A 120 -2.56 1.93 -8.62
C ASN A 120 -1.27 2.19 -9.40
N PHE A 121 -0.16 1.55 -9.02
CA PHE A 121 1.12 1.73 -9.70
C PHE A 121 1.13 1.08 -11.07
N VAL A 122 0.65 -0.17 -11.16
CA VAL A 122 0.74 -1.00 -12.36
C VAL A 122 -0.23 -2.17 -12.25
N ASN A 123 -0.67 -2.67 -13.41
CA ASN A 123 -1.37 -3.94 -13.51
C ASN A 123 -0.35 -5.03 -13.89
N LEU A 124 -0.17 -6.00 -13.00
CA LEU A 124 0.70 -7.16 -13.23
C LEU A 124 -0.15 -8.35 -13.67
N PRO A 125 -0.06 -8.76 -14.95
CA PRO A 125 -0.78 -9.95 -15.39
C PRO A 125 -0.15 -11.21 -14.77
N MET A 126 -1.00 -12.15 -14.37
CA MET A 126 -0.56 -13.50 -14.02
C MET A 126 -0.38 -14.33 -15.28
N VAL A 127 0.73 -15.04 -15.38
CA VAL A 127 1.05 -15.91 -16.51
C VAL A 127 1.20 -17.34 -16.00
N LEU A 128 0.47 -18.26 -16.60
CA LEU A 128 0.65 -19.69 -16.42
C LEU A 128 1.73 -20.18 -17.38
N VAL A 129 2.76 -20.80 -16.86
CA VAL A 129 3.86 -21.36 -17.64
C VAL A 129 4.02 -22.86 -17.38
N THR A 130 4.47 -23.59 -18.38
CA THR A 130 4.86 -25.00 -18.28
C THR A 130 6.27 -25.17 -18.84
N ASN A 131 6.89 -26.34 -18.63
CA ASN A 131 8.13 -26.67 -19.30
C ASN A 131 7.92 -26.66 -20.84
N ALA A 132 8.95 -26.28 -21.59
CA ALA A 132 8.92 -26.23 -23.05
C ALA A 132 8.59 -27.60 -23.70
N ASP A 133 9.03 -28.71 -23.07
CA ASP A 133 8.75 -30.08 -23.50
C ASP A 133 7.40 -30.61 -22.99
N SER A 134 6.60 -29.80 -22.33
CA SER A 134 5.28 -30.19 -21.84
C SER A 134 4.35 -30.60 -22.99
N PRO A 135 3.52 -31.65 -22.79
CA PRO A 135 2.55 -32.06 -23.81
C PRO A 135 1.42 -31.02 -23.98
N TYR A 136 1.21 -30.11 -23.01
CA TYR A 136 0.16 -29.12 -23.08
C TYR A 136 0.53 -27.97 -23.99
N LYS A 137 -0.29 -27.75 -25.02
CA LYS A 137 -0.09 -26.64 -25.99
C LYS A 137 -1.10 -25.50 -25.74
N SER A 138 -2.08 -25.75 -24.89
CA SER A 138 -3.12 -24.76 -24.50
C SER A 138 -3.56 -24.95 -23.05
N LEU A 139 -4.23 -23.94 -22.51
CA LEU A 139 -4.89 -24.06 -21.22
C LEU A 139 -5.95 -25.15 -21.22
N ALA A 140 -6.63 -25.35 -22.35
CA ALA A 140 -7.65 -26.39 -22.49
C ALA A 140 -7.08 -27.80 -22.29
N ASP A 141 -5.90 -28.08 -22.87
CA ASP A 141 -5.21 -29.38 -22.72
C ASP A 141 -4.85 -29.62 -21.25
N LEU A 142 -4.29 -28.63 -20.59
CA LEU A 142 -3.94 -28.71 -19.17
C LEU A 142 -5.19 -28.98 -18.29
N VAL A 143 -6.27 -28.27 -18.55
CA VAL A 143 -7.52 -28.45 -17.80
C VAL A 143 -8.14 -29.84 -18.06
N ALA A 144 -8.08 -30.32 -19.29
CA ALA A 144 -8.58 -31.66 -19.64
C ALA A 144 -7.81 -32.74 -18.88
N ASP A 145 -6.48 -32.67 -18.85
CA ASP A 145 -5.64 -33.62 -18.13
C ASP A 145 -5.85 -33.53 -16.60
N ALA A 146 -5.95 -32.31 -16.06
CA ALA A 146 -6.23 -32.11 -14.64
C ALA A 146 -7.57 -32.74 -14.20
N ARG A 147 -8.59 -32.69 -15.05
CA ARG A 147 -9.88 -33.32 -14.81
C ARG A 147 -9.82 -34.85 -14.93
N ALA A 148 -9.09 -35.36 -15.92
CA ALA A 148 -8.93 -36.79 -16.11
C ALA A 148 -8.05 -37.44 -15.04
N ASN A 149 -7.14 -36.70 -14.45
CA ASN A 149 -6.13 -37.16 -13.50
C ASN A 149 -6.09 -36.29 -12.22
N PRO A 150 -7.15 -36.25 -11.41
CA PRO A 150 -7.21 -35.36 -10.25
C PRO A 150 -6.09 -35.67 -9.26
N GLY A 151 -5.42 -34.61 -8.78
CA GLY A 151 -4.34 -34.70 -7.80
C GLY A 151 -2.97 -35.13 -8.35
N LYS A 152 -2.83 -35.37 -9.66
CA LYS A 152 -1.52 -35.73 -10.27
C LYS A 152 -0.70 -34.53 -10.71
N LEU A 153 -1.35 -33.44 -11.11
CA LEU A 153 -0.64 -32.23 -11.49
C LEU A 153 -0.30 -31.41 -10.24
N THR A 154 0.92 -30.87 -10.24
CA THR A 154 1.40 -29.94 -9.22
C THR A 154 1.71 -28.60 -9.85
N PHE A 155 1.58 -27.54 -9.08
CA PHE A 155 1.94 -26.20 -9.52
C PHE A 155 2.75 -25.48 -8.45
N GLY A 156 3.58 -24.53 -8.89
CA GLY A 156 4.28 -23.60 -8.03
C GLY A 156 3.69 -22.20 -8.12
N SER A 157 3.65 -21.50 -7.01
CA SER A 157 3.30 -20.08 -6.97
C SER A 157 4.23 -19.35 -5.99
N SER A 158 4.27 -18.01 -6.08
CA SER A 158 5.02 -17.19 -5.12
C SER A 158 4.34 -17.06 -3.76
N GLY A 159 3.29 -17.81 -3.56
CA GLY A 159 2.43 -17.79 -2.37
C GLY A 159 1.05 -17.17 -2.65
N VAL A 160 0.14 -17.38 -1.74
CA VAL A 160 -1.19 -16.80 -1.65
C VAL A 160 -1.28 -15.90 -0.44
#